data_4b580e55934e5a755ba49af80a9ce004
#
_entry.id   4b580e55934e5a755ba49af80a9ce004
#
_cell.length_a   1.000
_cell.length_b   1.000
_cell.length_c   1.000
_cell.angle_alpha   90.00
_cell.angle_beta   90.00
_cell.angle_gamma   90.00
#
_symmetry.space_group_name_H-M   'P 1'
#
loop_
_entity.id
_entity.type
_entity.pdbx_description
1 polymer ?
#
loop_
_entity_poly.entity_id
_entity_poly.type
_entity_poly.pdbx_seq_one_letter_code
_entity_poly.pdbx_strand_id
1 'polypeptide(L)'
;MRASRCLLLLAVLLAPPLPAADNPGRPLDLYWIDVEGGGATLIVTPAGESILIDSGNPGVRDASRIHTAAILAGLRRIDHLITTHFHIDHFGGAAELAARIPIGHIHDNGLPEI
;
A
#
# COMPACT_ATOMS: atom_id res chain seq x y z
N MET A 1 -48.01 -34.11 -13.53
CA MET A 1 -46.69 -33.63 -14.02
C MET A 1 -46.00 -32.85 -12.92
N ARG A 2 -44.96 -33.42 -12.27
CA ARG A 2 -44.18 -32.77 -11.21
C ARG A 2 -42.88 -32.29 -11.83
N ALA A 3 -42.69 -30.96 -11.89
CA ALA A 3 -41.46 -30.35 -12.34
C ALA A 3 -40.42 -30.42 -11.23
N SER A 4 -39.39 -31.23 -11.44
CA SER A 4 -38.21 -31.33 -10.56
C SER A 4 -37.34 -30.07 -10.77
N ARG A 5 -37.27 -29.21 -9.76
CA ARG A 5 -36.34 -28.07 -9.75
C ARG A 5 -34.96 -28.58 -9.32
N CYS A 6 -34.04 -28.71 -10.28
CA CYS A 6 -32.63 -28.90 -10.00
C CYS A 6 -32.04 -27.60 -9.44
N LEU A 7 -31.66 -27.61 -8.16
CA LEU A 7 -30.93 -26.53 -7.49
C LEU A 7 -29.45 -26.74 -7.80
N LEU A 8 -28.89 -25.94 -8.72
CA LEU A 8 -27.44 -25.88 -8.94
C LEU A 8 -26.80 -25.07 -7.81
N LEU A 9 -26.18 -25.76 -6.87
CA LEU A 9 -25.29 -25.14 -5.87
C LEU A 9 -23.97 -24.74 -6.55
N LEU A 10 -23.80 -23.42 -6.78
CA LEU A 10 -22.55 -22.86 -7.24
C LEU A 10 -21.61 -22.74 -6.01
N ALA A 11 -20.72 -23.72 -5.83
CA ALA A 11 -19.67 -23.66 -4.83
C ALA A 11 -18.59 -22.68 -5.31
N VAL A 12 -18.58 -21.47 -4.77
CA VAL A 12 -17.47 -20.53 -4.94
C VAL A 12 -16.31 -21.05 -4.09
N LEU A 13 -15.35 -21.71 -4.73
CA LEU A 13 -14.06 -22.06 -4.11
C LEU A 13 -13.30 -20.76 -3.84
N LEU A 14 -13.28 -20.32 -2.59
CA LEU A 14 -12.33 -19.30 -2.09
C LEU A 14 -10.93 -19.94 -2.10
N ALA A 15 -10.22 -19.83 -3.21
CA ALA A 15 -8.81 -20.18 -3.26
C ALA A 15 -8.05 -19.17 -2.39
N PRO A 16 -7.12 -19.61 -1.52
CA PRO A 16 -6.23 -18.70 -0.82
C PRO A 16 -5.42 -17.89 -1.85
N PRO A 17 -5.08 -16.62 -1.56
CA PRO A 17 -4.22 -15.85 -2.45
C PRO A 17 -2.89 -16.61 -2.62
N LEU A 18 -2.52 -16.86 -3.86
CA LEU A 18 -1.22 -17.42 -4.18
C LEU A 18 -0.15 -16.44 -3.70
N PRO A 19 0.92 -16.92 -3.03
CA PRO A 19 2.05 -16.06 -2.72
C PRO A 19 2.56 -15.42 -4.02
N ALA A 20 2.90 -14.13 -3.95
CA ALA A 20 3.50 -13.45 -5.09
C ALA A 20 4.74 -14.25 -5.53
N ALA A 21 4.73 -14.72 -6.77
CA ALA A 21 5.86 -15.47 -7.29
C ALA A 21 7.04 -14.51 -7.43
N ASP A 22 8.20 -14.89 -6.87
CA ASP A 22 9.45 -14.21 -7.18
C ASP A 22 9.61 -14.12 -8.69
N ASN A 23 9.64 -12.92 -9.23
CA ASN A 23 9.94 -12.68 -10.63
C ASN A 23 11.44 -12.34 -10.74
N PRO A 24 12.31 -13.31 -11.03
CA PRO A 24 13.76 -13.13 -10.98
C PRO A 24 14.30 -12.10 -12.01
N GLY A 25 13.44 -11.55 -12.86
CA GLY A 25 13.77 -10.50 -13.82
C GLY A 25 13.32 -9.09 -13.41
N ARG A 26 12.55 -8.94 -12.31
CA ARG A 26 12.11 -7.62 -11.85
C ARG A 26 13.16 -7.02 -10.90
N PRO A 27 13.58 -5.76 -11.12
CA PRO A 27 14.49 -5.08 -10.20
C PRO A 27 13.81 -4.76 -8.86
N LEU A 28 14.61 -4.41 -7.85
CA LEU A 28 14.17 -3.68 -6.68
C LEU A 28 14.07 -2.21 -7.09
N ASP A 29 12.86 -1.65 -7.06
CA ASP A 29 12.61 -0.26 -7.41
C ASP A 29 12.53 0.61 -6.15
N LEU A 30 13.25 1.72 -6.15
CA LEU A 30 13.19 2.73 -5.08
C LEU A 30 12.77 4.08 -5.70
N TYR A 31 11.74 4.68 -5.10
CA TYR A 31 11.21 5.99 -5.49
C TYR A 31 11.40 6.96 -4.32
N TRP A 32 12.28 7.93 -4.48
CA TRP A 32 12.36 9.06 -3.55
C TRP A 32 11.35 10.11 -3.99
N ILE A 33 10.35 10.34 -3.14
CA ILE A 33 9.23 11.21 -3.46
C ILE A 33 9.47 12.56 -2.80
N ASP A 34 9.43 13.63 -3.60
CA ASP A 34 9.60 14.99 -3.11
C ASP A 34 8.41 15.42 -2.26
N VAL A 35 8.65 15.56 -0.97
CA VAL A 35 7.69 15.99 0.07
C VAL A 35 8.18 17.18 0.88
N GLU A 36 9.18 17.93 0.36
CA GLU A 36 9.71 19.17 0.94
C GLU A 36 10.09 19.07 2.43
N GLY A 37 11.26 18.63 2.74
CA GLY A 37 11.81 18.59 4.10
C GLY A 37 11.25 17.48 5.00
N GLY A 38 10.25 16.73 4.54
CA GLY A 38 9.76 15.52 5.18
C GLY A 38 10.34 14.25 4.57
N GLY A 39 9.68 13.11 4.82
CA GLY A 39 10.07 11.80 4.29
C GLY A 39 8.96 11.12 3.50
N ALA A 40 9.30 10.56 2.33
CA ALA A 40 8.46 9.58 1.62
C ALA A 40 9.33 8.78 0.64
N THR A 41 9.56 7.52 0.95
CA THR A 41 10.29 6.59 0.07
C THR A 41 9.45 5.35 -0.19
N LEU A 42 9.13 5.10 -1.47
CA LEU A 42 8.41 3.90 -1.87
C LEU A 42 9.41 2.87 -2.41
N ILE A 43 9.34 1.67 -1.89
CA ILE A 43 10.13 0.50 -2.31
C ILE A 43 9.17 -0.52 -2.90
N VAL A 44 9.51 -1.06 -4.08
CA VAL A 44 8.80 -2.18 -4.69
C VAL A 44 9.77 -3.32 -4.89
N THR A 45 9.49 -4.43 -4.21
CA THR A 45 10.38 -5.62 -4.26
C THR A 45 10.25 -6.37 -5.58
N PRO A 46 11.21 -7.24 -5.93
CA PRO A 46 11.09 -8.12 -7.10
C PRO A 46 9.84 -9.01 -7.06
N ALA A 47 9.36 -9.37 -5.88
CA ALA A 47 8.12 -10.11 -5.69
C ALA A 47 6.85 -9.25 -5.90
N GLY A 48 6.99 -7.93 -6.03
CA GLY A 48 5.88 -6.99 -6.22
C GLY A 48 5.28 -6.47 -4.91
N GLU A 49 5.86 -6.82 -3.76
CA GLU A 49 5.47 -6.26 -2.46
C GLU A 49 5.92 -4.80 -2.36
N SER A 50 5.08 -3.95 -1.77
CA SER A 50 5.31 -2.52 -1.67
C SER A 50 5.45 -2.04 -0.23
N ILE A 51 6.50 -1.26 0.01
CA ILE A 51 6.81 -0.68 1.31
C ILE A 51 6.95 0.83 1.13
N LEU A 52 6.11 1.60 1.82
CA LEU A 52 6.25 3.05 1.91
C LEU A 52 6.85 3.42 3.26
N ILE A 53 7.96 4.12 3.25
CA ILE A 53 8.60 4.67 4.46
C ILE A 53 8.25 6.14 4.52
N ASP A 54 7.49 6.53 5.55
CA ASP A 54 6.92 7.84 5.78
C ASP A 54 5.92 8.30 4.68
N SER A 55 5.14 9.32 4.98
CA SER A 55 4.03 9.78 4.13
C SER A 55 3.97 11.29 3.93
N GLY A 56 5.04 12.00 4.28
CA GLY A 56 5.14 13.44 4.08
C GLY A 56 4.22 14.27 4.98
N ASN A 57 4.01 15.50 4.57
CA ASN A 57 3.18 16.49 5.26
C ASN A 57 1.68 16.21 5.10
N PRO A 58 0.84 16.71 6.01
CA PRO A 58 -0.62 16.64 5.87
C PRO A 58 -1.10 17.43 4.64
N GLY A 59 -2.27 17.05 4.16
CA GLY A 59 -2.92 17.68 3.01
C GLY A 59 -2.70 16.93 1.69
N VAL A 60 -3.24 17.50 0.63
CA VAL A 60 -3.42 16.82 -0.65
C VAL A 60 -2.12 16.62 -1.43
N ARG A 61 -1.15 17.54 -1.27
CA ARG A 61 0.04 17.61 -2.13
C ARG A 61 0.88 16.33 -2.05
N ASP A 62 1.36 15.99 -0.85
CA ASP A 62 2.29 14.89 -0.65
C ASP A 62 1.60 13.54 -0.86
N ALA A 63 0.38 13.39 -0.34
CA ALA A 63 -0.44 12.22 -0.60
C ALA A 63 -0.69 11.99 -2.11
N SER A 64 -0.89 13.05 -2.90
CA SER A 64 -1.04 12.93 -4.35
C SER A 64 0.26 12.53 -5.04
N ARG A 65 1.41 13.04 -4.62
CA ARG A 65 2.72 12.67 -5.16
C ARG A 65 3.03 11.20 -4.89
N ILE A 66 2.78 10.75 -3.65
CA ILE A 66 2.95 9.34 -3.27
C ILE A 66 2.01 8.44 -4.06
N HIS A 67 0.73 8.81 -4.15
CA HIS A 67 -0.25 8.06 -4.94
C HIS A 67 0.16 7.96 -6.42
N THR A 68 0.63 9.06 -7.01
CA THR A 68 1.11 9.07 -8.39
C THR A 68 2.30 8.12 -8.57
N ALA A 69 3.28 8.14 -7.66
CA ALA A 69 4.41 7.23 -7.71
C ALA A 69 3.95 5.76 -7.60
N ALA A 70 3.01 5.46 -6.71
CA ALA A 70 2.44 4.12 -6.55
C ALA A 70 1.74 3.64 -7.85
N ILE A 71 0.94 4.49 -8.48
CA ILE A 71 0.28 4.16 -9.76
C ILE A 71 1.30 3.94 -10.88
N LEU A 72 2.33 4.79 -10.99
CA LEU A 72 3.41 4.63 -11.97
C LEU A 72 4.20 3.34 -11.76
N ALA A 73 4.38 2.92 -10.49
CA ALA A 73 4.96 1.63 -10.13
C ALA A 73 4.04 0.42 -10.39
N GLY A 74 2.81 0.65 -10.87
CA GLY A 74 1.83 -0.40 -11.16
C GLY A 74 1.11 -0.94 -9.93
N LEU A 75 1.16 -0.25 -8.80
CA LEU A 75 0.56 -0.69 -7.54
C LEU A 75 -0.94 -0.35 -7.49
N ARG A 76 -1.70 -1.23 -6.86
CA ARG A 76 -3.13 -1.02 -6.53
C ARG A 76 -3.36 -0.89 -5.03
N ARG A 77 -2.33 -1.12 -4.23
CA ARG A 77 -2.29 -0.96 -2.78
C ARG A 77 -0.85 -0.72 -2.34
N ILE A 78 -0.68 -0.21 -1.15
CA ILE A 78 0.59 -0.22 -0.43
C ILE A 78 0.50 -1.32 0.62
N ASP A 79 1.42 -2.31 0.58
CA ASP A 79 1.34 -3.45 1.49
C ASP A 79 1.75 -3.04 2.90
N HIS A 80 2.80 -2.24 3.03
CA HIS A 80 3.33 -1.78 4.30
C HIS A 80 3.60 -0.27 4.26
N LEU A 81 3.05 0.47 5.23
CA LEU A 81 3.44 1.84 5.56
C LEU A 81 4.24 1.82 6.87
N ILE A 82 5.46 2.29 6.83
CA ILE A 82 6.34 2.40 8.00
C ILE A 82 6.46 3.87 8.36
N THR A 83 6.02 4.26 9.56
CA THR A 83 6.25 5.59 10.12
C THR A 83 7.52 5.55 10.97
N THR A 84 8.55 6.27 10.55
CA THR A 84 9.85 6.27 11.25
C THR A 84 9.77 6.97 12.59
N HIS A 85 9.02 8.08 12.65
CA HIS A 85 8.77 8.83 13.87
C HIS A 85 7.59 9.79 13.70
N PHE A 86 7.09 10.38 14.80
CA PHE A 86 5.86 11.18 14.82
C PHE A 86 6.08 12.69 14.61
N HIS A 87 7.02 13.11 13.77
CA HIS A 87 7.02 14.47 13.24
C HIS A 87 6.03 14.58 12.08
N ILE A 88 5.32 15.70 12.03
CA ILE A 88 4.16 15.89 11.13
C ILE A 88 4.50 15.72 9.65
N ASP A 89 5.72 16.06 9.25
CA ASP A 89 6.26 15.93 7.89
C ASP A 89 6.70 14.50 7.52
N HIS A 90 6.51 13.53 8.43
CA HIS A 90 6.77 12.10 8.22
C HIS A 90 5.50 11.24 8.21
N PHE A 91 4.51 11.55 9.04
CA PHE A 91 3.26 10.78 9.10
C PHE A 91 2.01 11.55 8.66
N GLY A 92 2.15 12.86 8.44
CA GLY A 92 1.00 13.76 8.27
C GLY A 92 0.13 13.45 7.04
N GLY A 93 0.70 12.89 5.98
CA GLY A 93 -0.02 12.54 4.76
C GLY A 93 -0.75 11.20 4.79
N ALA A 94 -0.61 10.41 5.85
CA ALA A 94 -1.09 9.02 5.90
C ALA A 94 -2.62 8.90 5.70
N ALA A 95 -3.40 9.78 6.32
CA ALA A 95 -4.87 9.75 6.23
C ALA A 95 -5.36 10.08 4.82
N GLU A 96 -4.83 11.13 4.20
CA GLU A 96 -5.15 11.51 2.83
C GLU A 96 -4.69 10.49 1.81
N LEU A 97 -3.57 9.81 2.07
CA LEU A 97 -3.08 8.73 1.23
C LEU A 97 -3.99 7.50 1.34
N ALA A 98 -4.39 7.11 2.54
CA ALA A 98 -5.31 5.98 2.76
C ALA A 98 -6.69 6.19 2.11
N ALA A 99 -7.12 7.44 1.93
CA ALA A 99 -8.33 7.77 1.18
C ALA A 99 -8.17 7.59 -0.35
N ARG A 100 -6.95 7.43 -0.88
CA ARG A 100 -6.63 7.33 -2.31
C ARG A 100 -6.22 5.94 -2.75
N ILE A 101 -5.51 5.21 -1.90
CA ILE A 101 -5.00 3.87 -2.17
C ILE A 101 -5.08 3.03 -0.89
N PRO A 102 -5.52 1.78 -0.96
CA PRO A 102 -5.55 0.89 0.21
C PRO A 102 -4.16 0.71 0.81
N ILE A 103 -4.06 0.74 2.14
CA ILE A 103 -2.85 0.44 2.91
C ILE A 103 -3.10 -0.86 3.69
N GLY A 104 -2.23 -1.85 3.52
CA GLY A 104 -2.36 -3.17 4.13
C GLY A 104 -2.04 -3.18 5.61
N HIS A 105 -0.82 -2.78 5.94
CA HIS A 105 -0.31 -2.75 7.31
C HIS A 105 0.38 -1.43 7.59
N ILE A 106 0.20 -0.93 8.81
CA ILE A 106 0.89 0.28 9.30
C ILE A 106 1.81 -0.17 10.44
N HIS A 107 3.06 0.24 10.36
CA HIS A 107 4.10 0.00 11.35
C HIS A 107 4.62 1.33 11.87
N ASP A 108 4.77 1.45 13.17
CA ASP A 108 5.35 2.59 13.84
C ASP A 108 6.20 2.15 15.04
N ASN A 109 6.85 3.07 15.71
CA ASN A 109 7.67 2.78 16.88
C ASN A 109 6.89 2.87 18.20
N GLY A 110 5.57 2.83 18.16
CA GLY A 110 4.69 2.95 19.33
C GLY A 110 4.31 4.37 19.67
N LEU A 111 3.61 4.54 20.80
CA LEU A 111 3.19 5.87 21.26
C LEU A 111 4.41 6.73 21.59
N PRO A 112 4.41 8.03 21.20
CA PRO A 112 5.47 8.92 21.58
C PRO A 112 5.56 8.99 23.11
N GLU A 113 6.78 8.97 23.63
CA GLU A 113 7.00 9.25 25.06
C GLU A 113 6.56 10.69 25.33
N ILE A 114 5.66 10.82 26.29
CA ILE A 114 5.17 12.13 26.74
C ILE A 114 6.16 12.69 27.79
#